data_d488aa9c9d86d8899828afe2e200dbde
#
_entry.id   d488aa9c9d86d8899828afe2e200dbde
#
_cell.length_a   1.000
_cell.length_b   1.000
_cell.length_c   1.000
_cell.angle_alpha   90.00
_cell.angle_beta   90.00
_cell.angle_gamma   90.00
#
_symmetry.space_group_name_H-M   'P 1'
#
loop_
_entity.id
_entity.type
_entity.pdbx_description
1 polymer ?
#
loop_
_entity_poly.entity_id
_entity_poly.type
_entity_poly.pdbx_seq_one_letter_code
_entity_poly.pdbx_strand_id
1 'polypeptide(L)'
;MKRVYNFSAGPAVLPEEVLEEAAEEMLDYRGTGMSVMEMSHRSAAFQQIIDEAEADLRDLLQIPDNYKVLFLQGGASQQFAMIPMNLMKNRVADYIVTGQWAKKAWQEAQKYGKANKIASSEDKTFSYIPDCSDLPISEDADYVYICENNTIYGTKYKTLPNTKGKLLVADVSSCFLSEPMDVEKYGIIYGGVQKNIGPAGMVISIVREDLITDDVLEGTPTMLKFKTHADAGSMYNTPNCYCIYICGKVFKWLKKMGGLQAMKERNEEKARILYDYLDQSKLFRGTVEPASRSLMNVPFVTGDKEMDAKFVKEAKEAGLENLKGHRSVGGMRASIYNAMTVEGVQALVAFMKKFEEENC
;
A
#
# COMPACT_ATOMS: atom_id res chain seq x y z
N MET A 1 9.85 -4.42 -27.43
CA MET A 1 9.47 -5.73 -26.81
C MET A 1 8.08 -5.53 -26.19
N LYS A 2 7.13 -6.44 -26.44
CA LYS A 2 5.79 -6.33 -25.82
C LYS A 2 5.90 -6.75 -24.35
N ARG A 3 5.58 -5.86 -23.41
CA ARG A 3 5.55 -6.18 -21.97
C ARG A 3 4.35 -7.07 -21.65
N VAL A 4 4.51 -7.93 -20.64
CA VAL A 4 3.41 -8.73 -20.07
C VAL A 4 2.54 -7.86 -19.17
N TYR A 5 1.30 -8.27 -18.94
CA TYR A 5 0.46 -7.67 -17.90
C TYR A 5 0.77 -8.33 -16.55
N ASN A 6 1.39 -7.57 -15.67
CA ASN A 6 1.84 -8.05 -14.35
C ASN A 6 0.81 -7.72 -13.26
N PHE A 7 0.11 -8.74 -12.77
CA PHE A 7 -0.90 -8.64 -11.70
C PHE A 7 -0.33 -8.93 -10.30
N SER A 8 0.99 -8.82 -10.12
CA SER A 8 1.66 -9.06 -8.83
C SER A 8 1.14 -8.13 -7.75
N ALA A 9 0.99 -8.66 -6.54
CA ALA A 9 0.57 -7.89 -5.38
C ALA A 9 1.67 -7.04 -4.75
N GLY A 10 2.93 -7.29 -5.11
CA GLY A 10 4.08 -6.53 -4.63
C GLY A 10 5.34 -7.41 -4.49
N PRO A 11 6.49 -6.97 -5.05
CA PRO A 11 6.63 -5.81 -5.93
C PRO A 11 5.70 -5.85 -7.13
N ALA A 12 5.10 -4.71 -7.47
CA ALA A 12 4.05 -4.61 -8.47
C ALA A 12 4.51 -3.90 -9.75
N VAL A 13 3.60 -3.84 -10.72
CA VAL A 13 3.82 -3.10 -11.98
C VAL A 13 4.10 -1.62 -11.69
N LEU A 14 5.06 -1.04 -12.43
CA LEU A 14 5.36 0.38 -12.45
C LEU A 14 4.91 1.01 -13.77
N PRO A 15 4.61 2.33 -13.80
CA PRO A 15 4.31 3.02 -15.05
C PRO A 15 5.47 2.88 -16.04
N GLU A 16 5.16 2.55 -17.30
CA GLU A 16 6.19 2.34 -18.33
C GLU A 16 6.99 3.61 -18.58
N GLU A 17 6.33 4.77 -18.67
CA GLU A 17 6.96 6.08 -18.79
C GLU A 17 8.01 6.32 -17.69
N VAL A 18 7.74 5.93 -16.45
CA VAL A 18 8.68 6.06 -15.32
C VAL A 18 9.91 5.18 -15.52
N LEU A 19 9.71 3.97 -16.04
CA LEU A 19 10.83 3.05 -16.30
C LEU A 19 11.67 3.50 -17.49
N GLU A 20 11.06 4.06 -18.53
CA GLU A 20 11.75 4.63 -19.70
C GLU A 20 12.60 5.83 -19.28
N GLU A 21 12.03 6.79 -18.55
CA GLU A 21 12.80 7.93 -18.01
C GLU A 21 13.96 7.46 -17.11
N ALA A 22 13.73 6.48 -16.24
CA ALA A 22 14.78 5.94 -15.38
C ALA A 22 15.88 5.25 -16.18
N ALA A 23 15.54 4.59 -17.29
CA ALA A 23 16.52 3.97 -18.18
C ALA A 23 17.37 5.03 -18.93
N GLU A 24 16.76 6.11 -19.38
CA GLU A 24 17.47 7.24 -20.02
C GLU A 24 18.45 7.92 -19.06
N GLU A 25 18.05 8.10 -17.79
CA GLU A 25 18.87 8.73 -16.76
C GLU A 25 19.81 7.75 -16.03
N MET A 26 19.83 6.46 -16.44
CA MET A 26 20.57 5.42 -15.69
C MET A 26 22.07 5.69 -15.58
N LEU A 27 22.70 6.22 -16.61
CA LEU A 27 24.14 6.53 -16.62
C LEU A 27 24.44 8.01 -16.33
N ASP A 28 23.49 8.89 -16.62
CA ASP A 28 23.68 10.35 -16.50
C ASP A 28 22.39 11.03 -16.04
N TYR A 29 22.23 11.18 -14.74
CA TYR A 29 21.12 11.93 -14.20
C TYR A 29 21.26 13.41 -14.47
N ARG A 30 20.45 13.94 -15.41
CA ARG A 30 20.34 15.37 -15.75
C ARG A 30 21.69 16.06 -15.99
N GLY A 31 22.64 15.41 -16.65
CA GLY A 31 23.95 15.96 -16.98
C GLY A 31 24.97 15.98 -15.84
N THR A 32 24.73 15.25 -14.76
CA THR A 32 25.69 15.10 -13.65
C THR A 32 26.86 14.20 -13.97
N GLY A 33 26.77 13.40 -15.04
CA GLY A 33 27.77 12.40 -15.42
C GLY A 33 27.76 11.16 -14.51
N MET A 34 26.72 10.97 -13.69
CA MET A 34 26.62 9.81 -12.79
C MET A 34 25.17 9.33 -12.63
N SER A 35 25.04 8.05 -12.29
CA SER A 35 23.77 7.45 -11.90
C SER A 35 23.31 7.92 -10.52
N VAL A 36 21.98 7.98 -10.31
CA VAL A 36 21.43 8.17 -8.96
C VAL A 36 21.88 7.07 -7.99
N MET A 37 22.16 5.84 -8.48
CA MET A 37 22.62 4.73 -7.65
C MET A 37 24.03 4.91 -7.05
N GLU A 38 24.87 5.71 -7.67
CA GLU A 38 26.24 6.00 -7.21
C GLU A 38 26.41 7.41 -6.64
N MET A 39 25.34 8.20 -6.69
CA MET A 39 25.32 9.60 -6.24
C MET A 39 25.41 9.68 -4.72
N SER A 40 26.25 10.56 -4.21
CA SER A 40 26.26 10.85 -2.77
C SER A 40 24.91 11.44 -2.33
N HIS A 41 24.30 10.86 -1.31
CA HIS A 41 23.07 11.41 -0.71
C HIS A 41 23.26 12.80 -0.06
N ARG A 42 24.52 13.26 0.10
CA ARG A 42 24.86 14.61 0.59
C ARG A 42 25.13 15.60 -0.53
N SER A 43 25.00 15.19 -1.80
CA SER A 43 25.15 16.09 -2.95
C SER A 43 23.93 16.97 -3.12
N ALA A 44 24.14 18.15 -3.72
CA ALA A 44 23.03 19.06 -4.07
C ALA A 44 22.03 18.40 -5.04
N ALA A 45 22.52 17.54 -5.94
CA ALA A 45 21.67 16.82 -6.89
C ALA A 45 20.73 15.83 -6.18
N PHE A 46 21.21 15.10 -5.18
CA PHE A 46 20.33 14.21 -4.41
C PHE A 46 19.39 14.98 -3.47
N GLN A 47 19.86 16.08 -2.88
CA GLN A 47 18.98 16.95 -2.09
C GLN A 47 17.78 17.41 -2.92
N GLN A 48 18.01 17.80 -4.19
CA GLN A 48 16.92 18.16 -5.09
C GLN A 48 15.97 16.98 -5.34
N ILE A 49 16.48 15.75 -5.50
CA ILE A 49 15.65 14.56 -5.73
C ILE A 49 14.69 14.32 -4.56
N ILE A 50 15.18 14.36 -3.33
CA ILE A 50 14.35 14.10 -2.15
C ILE A 50 13.38 15.24 -1.87
N ASP A 51 13.81 16.49 -2.07
CA ASP A 51 12.95 17.67 -1.89
C ASP A 51 11.81 17.70 -2.93
N GLU A 52 12.10 17.41 -4.20
CA GLU A 52 11.08 17.29 -5.25
C GLU A 52 10.10 16.15 -4.95
N ALA A 53 10.59 14.98 -4.49
CA ALA A 53 9.74 13.85 -4.15
C ALA A 53 8.81 14.18 -2.96
N GLU A 54 9.32 14.84 -1.92
CA GLU A 54 8.49 15.28 -0.79
C GLU A 54 7.46 16.31 -1.23
N ALA A 55 7.88 17.32 -2.01
CA ALA A 55 6.98 18.37 -2.49
C ALA A 55 5.83 17.81 -3.35
N ASP A 56 6.13 16.90 -4.27
CA ASP A 56 5.12 16.27 -5.12
C ASP A 56 4.15 15.39 -4.31
N LEU A 57 4.64 14.68 -3.30
CA LEU A 57 3.78 13.88 -2.40
C LEU A 57 2.87 14.79 -1.55
N ARG A 58 3.42 15.88 -1.02
CA ARG A 58 2.64 16.88 -0.27
C ARG A 58 1.54 17.50 -1.12
N ASP A 59 1.85 17.83 -2.36
CA ASP A 59 0.90 18.40 -3.31
C ASP A 59 -0.21 17.38 -3.66
N LEU A 60 0.13 16.13 -3.95
CA LEU A 60 -0.83 15.07 -4.29
C LEU A 60 -1.84 14.79 -3.17
N LEU A 61 -1.38 14.75 -1.92
CA LEU A 61 -2.20 14.43 -0.74
C LEU A 61 -2.68 15.66 0.03
N GLN A 62 -2.28 16.88 -0.38
CA GLN A 62 -2.56 18.11 0.35
C GLN A 62 -2.12 17.99 1.83
N ILE A 63 -0.88 17.50 2.04
CA ILE A 63 -0.35 17.25 3.39
C ILE A 63 -0.13 18.57 4.11
N PRO A 64 -0.75 18.80 5.28
CA PRO A 64 -0.57 20.01 6.07
C PRO A 64 0.89 20.17 6.59
N ASP A 65 1.29 21.40 6.87
CA ASP A 65 2.65 21.73 7.32
C ASP A 65 3.03 21.09 8.67
N ASN A 66 2.02 20.79 9.49
CA ASN A 66 2.18 20.11 10.78
C ASN A 66 2.33 18.58 10.67
N TYR A 67 2.64 18.06 9.49
CA TYR A 67 3.02 16.67 9.27
C TYR A 67 4.41 16.57 8.65
N LYS A 68 5.19 15.61 9.11
CA LYS A 68 6.49 15.24 8.51
C LYS A 68 6.35 14.06 7.57
N VAL A 69 6.97 14.17 6.40
CA VAL A 69 7.10 13.06 5.44
C VAL A 69 8.45 12.41 5.67
N LEU A 70 8.45 11.11 5.94
CA LEU A 70 9.66 10.35 6.25
C LEU A 70 9.85 9.23 5.23
N PHE A 71 11.01 9.21 4.58
CA PHE A 71 11.45 8.14 3.68
C PHE A 71 12.32 7.16 4.47
N LEU A 72 11.76 6.02 4.85
CA LEU A 72 12.36 5.10 5.81
C LEU A 72 12.73 3.77 5.16
N GLN A 73 13.84 3.18 5.58
CA GLN A 73 14.21 1.80 5.25
C GLN A 73 13.39 0.81 6.10
N GLY A 74 13.53 -0.49 5.87
CA GLY A 74 12.89 -1.55 6.66
C GLY A 74 11.48 -1.96 6.22
N GLY A 75 10.85 -1.22 5.30
CA GLY A 75 9.51 -1.51 4.78
C GLY A 75 8.39 -1.39 5.82
N ALA A 76 7.16 -1.70 5.39
CA ALA A 76 5.97 -1.58 6.25
C ALA A 76 6.04 -2.48 7.51
N SER A 77 6.70 -3.64 7.43
CA SER A 77 6.80 -4.54 8.59
C SER A 77 7.61 -3.95 9.75
N GLN A 78 8.59 -3.08 9.47
CA GLN A 78 9.32 -2.38 10.54
C GLN A 78 8.41 -1.39 11.29
N GLN A 79 7.40 -0.83 10.62
CA GLN A 79 6.46 0.08 11.26
C GLN A 79 5.59 -0.62 12.32
N PHE A 80 5.39 -1.93 12.22
CA PHE A 80 4.68 -2.70 13.24
C PHE A 80 5.37 -2.62 14.61
N ALA A 81 6.70 -2.49 14.63
CA ALA A 81 7.50 -2.28 15.83
C ALA A 81 7.71 -0.77 16.14
N MET A 82 8.03 0.01 15.10
CA MET A 82 8.39 1.42 15.25
C MET A 82 7.22 2.24 15.81
N ILE A 83 6.00 2.02 15.36
CA ILE A 83 4.81 2.73 15.82
C ILE A 83 4.56 2.54 17.32
N PRO A 84 4.42 1.30 17.84
CA PRO A 84 4.23 1.15 19.29
C PRO A 84 5.42 1.67 20.11
N MET A 85 6.67 1.53 19.65
CA MET A 85 7.83 2.08 20.35
C MET A 85 7.76 3.60 20.50
N ASN A 86 7.18 4.32 19.55
CA ASN A 86 7.07 5.78 19.58
C ASN A 86 5.77 6.28 20.22
N LEU A 87 4.67 5.53 20.16
CA LEU A 87 3.35 6.02 20.52
C LEU A 87 2.74 5.40 21.77
N MET A 88 3.10 4.16 22.16
CA MET A 88 2.44 3.46 23.28
C MET A 88 2.89 3.96 24.66
N LYS A 89 2.63 5.22 24.97
CA LYS A 89 3.01 5.86 26.25
C LYS A 89 2.25 5.25 27.44
N ASN A 90 0.96 4.99 27.28
CA ASN A 90 0.12 4.30 28.26
C ASN A 90 0.24 2.78 28.18
N ARG A 91 1.05 2.25 27.25
CA ARG A 91 1.19 0.83 26.99
C ARG A 91 -0.12 0.15 26.56
N VAL A 92 -1.06 0.90 25.97
CA VAL A 92 -2.34 0.38 25.47
C VAL A 92 -2.60 0.90 24.06
N ALA A 93 -2.99 0.02 23.14
CA ALA A 93 -3.44 0.39 21.82
C ALA A 93 -4.55 -0.56 21.32
N ASP A 94 -5.44 -0.04 20.48
CA ASP A 94 -6.56 -0.78 19.92
C ASP A 94 -6.35 -1.10 18.44
N TYR A 95 -6.64 -2.32 18.05
CA TYR A 95 -6.43 -2.84 16.69
C TYR A 95 -7.72 -3.36 16.09
N ILE A 96 -8.03 -2.95 14.85
CA ILE A 96 -9.11 -3.52 14.05
C ILE A 96 -8.45 -4.50 13.06
N VAL A 97 -8.67 -5.80 13.27
CA VAL A 97 -7.94 -6.86 12.55
C VAL A 97 -8.80 -7.38 11.39
N THR A 98 -8.61 -6.79 10.23
CA THR A 98 -9.35 -7.11 8.99
C THR A 98 -8.54 -7.88 7.96
N GLY A 99 -7.35 -8.36 8.34
CA GLY A 99 -6.49 -9.15 7.47
C GLY A 99 -5.18 -9.54 8.13
N GLN A 100 -4.36 -10.27 7.38
CA GLN A 100 -3.10 -10.83 7.88
C GLN A 100 -2.10 -9.75 8.31
N TRP A 101 -2.05 -8.60 7.61
CA TRP A 101 -1.11 -7.54 7.93
C TRP A 101 -1.49 -6.82 9.22
N ALA A 102 -2.78 -6.49 9.40
CA ALA A 102 -3.29 -5.97 10.66
C ALA A 102 -3.09 -6.97 11.81
N LYS A 103 -3.26 -8.28 11.56
CA LYS A 103 -3.00 -9.33 12.56
C LYS A 103 -1.53 -9.37 12.96
N LYS A 104 -0.60 -9.25 12.02
CA LYS A 104 0.85 -9.19 12.33
C LYS A 104 1.21 -7.93 13.10
N ALA A 105 0.66 -6.77 12.73
CA ALA A 105 0.88 -5.52 13.44
C ALA A 105 0.36 -5.62 14.89
N TRP A 106 -0.84 -6.16 15.08
CA TRP A 106 -1.40 -6.42 16.41
C TRP A 106 -0.53 -7.36 17.24
N GLN A 107 -0.03 -8.46 16.65
CA GLN A 107 0.86 -9.42 17.33
C GLN A 107 2.19 -8.78 17.73
N GLU A 108 2.77 -7.95 16.85
CA GLU A 108 4.00 -7.24 17.16
C GLU A 108 3.84 -6.23 18.31
N ALA A 109 2.74 -5.48 18.29
CA ALA A 109 2.45 -4.46 19.32
C ALA A 109 2.33 -5.05 20.74
N GLN A 110 1.91 -6.32 20.86
CA GLN A 110 1.83 -7.00 22.16
C GLN A 110 3.18 -7.17 22.85
N LYS A 111 4.30 -7.02 22.14
CA LYS A 111 5.64 -7.04 22.72
C LYS A 111 5.95 -5.75 23.51
N TYR A 112 5.20 -4.68 23.24
CA TYR A 112 5.44 -3.34 23.78
C TYR A 112 4.41 -2.93 24.83
N GLY A 113 3.25 -3.56 24.85
CA GLY A 113 2.16 -3.25 25.78
C GLY A 113 0.93 -4.09 25.51
N LYS A 114 -0.21 -3.65 26.01
CA LYS A 114 -1.51 -4.29 25.81
C LYS A 114 -2.09 -3.83 24.47
N ALA A 115 -2.03 -4.69 23.46
CA ALA A 115 -2.71 -4.45 22.18
C ALA A 115 -4.06 -5.21 22.16
N ASN A 116 -5.16 -4.48 22.17
CA ASN A 116 -6.51 -5.03 22.16
C ASN A 116 -6.96 -5.26 20.72
N LYS A 117 -7.50 -6.42 20.41
CA LYS A 117 -8.22 -6.68 19.15
C LYS A 117 -9.70 -6.34 19.37
N ILE A 118 -10.10 -5.09 19.06
CA ILE A 118 -11.43 -4.56 19.36
C ILE A 118 -12.49 -4.93 18.32
N ALA A 119 -12.08 -5.26 17.09
CA ALA A 119 -12.93 -5.83 16.06
C ALA A 119 -12.10 -6.69 15.11
N SER A 120 -12.75 -7.65 14.44
CA SER A 120 -12.11 -8.52 13.46
C SER A 120 -13.16 -9.10 12.51
N SER A 121 -12.75 -9.41 11.28
CA SER A 121 -13.53 -10.16 10.30
C SER A 121 -12.93 -11.56 10.03
N GLU A 122 -12.13 -12.08 10.98
CA GLU A 122 -11.49 -13.40 10.88
C GLU A 122 -12.52 -14.55 10.83
N ASP A 123 -13.70 -14.36 11.39
CA ASP A 123 -14.84 -15.29 11.40
C ASP A 123 -15.29 -15.71 9.99
N LYS A 124 -15.19 -14.79 9.01
CA LYS A 124 -15.48 -15.05 7.59
C LYS A 124 -14.24 -14.95 6.70
N THR A 125 -13.09 -15.36 7.21
CA THR A 125 -11.82 -15.32 6.45
C THR A 125 -11.50 -13.94 5.87
N PHE A 126 -11.81 -12.88 6.63
CA PHE A 126 -11.58 -11.48 6.26
C PHE A 126 -12.25 -11.03 4.94
N SER A 127 -13.41 -11.61 4.61
CA SER A 127 -14.15 -11.27 3.37
C SER A 127 -14.96 -9.98 3.47
N TYR A 128 -14.97 -9.32 4.63
CA TYR A 128 -15.71 -8.07 4.87
C TYR A 128 -14.93 -7.14 5.82
N ILE A 129 -15.35 -5.87 5.85
CA ILE A 129 -14.95 -4.90 6.87
C ILE A 129 -16.10 -4.81 7.89
N PRO A 130 -15.84 -5.00 9.20
CA PRO A 130 -16.89 -4.89 10.21
C PRO A 130 -17.42 -3.46 10.31
N ASP A 131 -18.61 -3.29 10.85
CA ASP A 131 -19.12 -1.97 11.21
C ASP A 131 -18.21 -1.36 12.29
N CYS A 132 -17.64 -0.21 11.96
CA CYS A 132 -16.69 0.51 12.81
C CYS A 132 -17.28 1.84 13.32
N SER A 133 -18.59 2.02 13.29
CA SER A 133 -19.28 3.25 13.72
C SER A 133 -19.31 3.41 15.25
N ASP A 134 -19.37 2.31 15.99
CA ASP A 134 -19.38 2.29 17.47
C ASP A 134 -18.58 1.11 18.04
N LEU A 135 -17.26 1.26 18.04
CA LEU A 135 -16.35 0.24 18.58
C LEU A 135 -16.05 0.46 20.07
N PRO A 136 -15.69 -0.60 20.82
CA PRO A 136 -15.28 -0.52 22.23
C PRO A 136 -13.86 0.02 22.36
N ILE A 137 -13.66 1.30 21.99
CA ILE A 137 -12.36 1.98 22.09
C ILE A 137 -11.98 2.10 23.57
N SER A 138 -10.74 1.71 23.91
CA SER A 138 -10.20 1.79 25.26
C SER A 138 -9.94 3.25 25.66
N GLU A 139 -10.33 3.66 26.86
CA GLU A 139 -10.14 5.03 27.36
C GLU A 139 -8.65 5.42 27.43
N ASP A 140 -7.80 4.47 27.76
CA ASP A 140 -6.34 4.62 27.87
C ASP A 140 -5.58 4.26 26.58
N ALA A 141 -6.26 3.92 25.48
CA ALA A 141 -5.58 3.64 24.22
C ALA A 141 -4.81 4.88 23.70
N ASP A 142 -3.56 4.67 23.35
CA ASP A 142 -2.70 5.68 22.73
C ASP A 142 -3.07 5.90 21.25
N TYR A 143 -3.54 4.85 20.58
CA TYR A 143 -4.00 4.93 19.18
C TYR A 143 -4.93 3.75 18.81
N VAL A 144 -5.63 3.94 17.71
CA VAL A 144 -6.39 2.90 16.99
C VAL A 144 -5.68 2.60 15.67
N TYR A 145 -5.49 1.32 15.37
CA TYR A 145 -4.76 0.86 14.18
C TYR A 145 -5.67 0.17 13.17
N ILE A 146 -5.49 0.48 11.89
CA ILE A 146 -6.10 -0.21 10.75
C ILE A 146 -5.07 -0.54 9.66
N CYS A 147 -5.35 -1.60 8.90
CA CYS A 147 -4.81 -1.79 7.55
C CYS A 147 -5.93 -1.44 6.56
N GLU A 148 -5.83 -0.28 5.92
CA GLU A 148 -6.95 0.33 5.21
C GLU A 148 -7.39 -0.47 3.98
N ASN A 149 -6.42 -1.11 3.29
CA ASN A 149 -6.68 -2.03 2.19
C ASN A 149 -5.95 -3.35 2.41
N ASN A 150 -6.70 -4.44 2.49
CA ASN A 150 -6.19 -5.77 2.80
C ASN A 150 -5.78 -6.51 1.51
N THR A 151 -4.51 -6.44 1.16
CA THR A 151 -3.91 -6.96 -0.09
C THR A 151 -4.23 -8.44 -0.36
N ILE A 152 -4.26 -9.26 0.68
CA ILE A 152 -4.46 -10.72 0.56
C ILE A 152 -5.93 -11.06 0.33
N TYR A 153 -6.82 -10.39 1.06
CA TYR A 153 -8.25 -10.73 1.12
C TYR A 153 -9.11 -9.83 0.22
N GLY A 154 -8.56 -8.72 -0.30
CA GLY A 154 -9.25 -7.84 -1.23
C GLY A 154 -10.30 -6.95 -0.60
N THR A 155 -10.24 -6.72 0.70
CA THR A 155 -11.17 -5.82 1.41
C THR A 155 -10.56 -4.45 1.64
N LYS A 156 -11.40 -3.39 1.60
CA LYS A 156 -11.02 -2.00 1.85
C LYS A 156 -12.06 -1.30 2.69
N TYR A 157 -11.61 -0.46 3.62
CA TYR A 157 -12.48 0.47 4.34
C TYR A 157 -13.07 1.50 3.36
N LYS A 158 -14.39 1.64 3.35
CA LYS A 158 -15.10 2.70 2.60
C LYS A 158 -15.30 3.96 3.46
N THR A 159 -15.37 3.75 4.77
CA THR A 159 -15.42 4.81 5.78
C THR A 159 -14.41 4.49 6.88
N LEU A 160 -13.78 5.54 7.42
CA LEU A 160 -12.85 5.38 8.53
C LEU A 160 -13.62 5.00 9.82
N PRO A 161 -12.97 4.24 10.74
CA PRO A 161 -13.58 3.92 12.02
C PRO A 161 -13.80 5.17 12.87
N ASN A 162 -14.88 5.16 13.66
CA ASN A 162 -15.06 6.14 14.72
C ASN A 162 -14.11 5.80 15.89
N THR A 163 -13.01 6.53 15.99
CA THR A 163 -11.99 6.32 17.01
C THR A 163 -12.32 6.99 18.35
N LYS A 164 -13.49 7.64 18.45
CA LYS A 164 -13.90 8.41 19.67
C LYS A 164 -12.84 9.42 20.11
N GLY A 165 -12.16 10.05 19.12
CA GLY A 165 -11.12 11.05 19.35
C GLY A 165 -9.70 10.52 19.59
N LYS A 166 -9.49 9.20 19.57
CA LYS A 166 -8.15 8.62 19.61
C LYS A 166 -7.44 8.76 18.26
N LEU A 167 -6.11 8.80 18.31
CA LEU A 167 -5.26 8.80 17.13
C LEU A 167 -5.57 7.61 16.21
N LEU A 168 -5.74 7.87 14.93
CA LEU A 168 -5.83 6.82 13.92
C LEU A 168 -4.46 6.59 13.27
N VAL A 169 -4.01 5.35 13.26
CA VAL A 169 -2.80 4.89 12.57
C VAL A 169 -3.21 3.94 11.45
N ALA A 170 -2.77 4.21 10.24
CA ALA A 170 -3.17 3.43 9.07
C ALA A 170 -1.99 2.91 8.25
N ASP A 171 -1.99 1.60 7.98
CA ASP A 171 -1.23 0.99 6.88
C ASP A 171 -2.02 1.13 5.58
N VAL A 172 -1.50 1.96 4.68
CA VAL A 172 -2.09 2.20 3.36
C VAL A 172 -1.27 1.57 2.22
N SER A 173 -0.35 0.66 2.52
CA SER A 173 0.61 0.12 1.54
C SER A 173 0.00 -0.28 0.21
N SER A 174 -1.18 -0.89 0.19
CA SER A 174 -1.80 -1.38 -1.05
C SER A 174 -2.87 -0.46 -1.64
N CYS A 175 -3.09 0.70 -1.04
CA CYS A 175 -3.97 1.75 -1.59
C CYS A 175 -3.32 3.15 -1.55
N PHE A 176 -2.03 3.25 -1.25
CA PHE A 176 -1.33 4.52 -1.16
C PHE A 176 -1.40 5.27 -2.50
N LEU A 177 -1.88 6.51 -2.49
CA LEU A 177 -2.10 7.34 -3.68
C LEU A 177 -3.05 6.72 -4.74
N SER A 178 -3.98 5.87 -4.34
CA SER A 178 -4.98 5.31 -5.25
C SER A 178 -6.22 6.21 -5.41
N GLU A 179 -6.42 7.11 -4.46
CA GLU A 179 -7.53 8.06 -4.38
C GLU A 179 -7.19 9.22 -3.44
N PRO A 180 -7.94 10.34 -3.44
CA PRO A 180 -7.80 11.41 -2.44
C PRO A 180 -8.00 10.89 -1.01
N MET A 181 -7.24 11.45 -0.07
CA MET A 181 -7.27 11.09 1.34
C MET A 181 -7.21 12.35 2.19
N ASP A 182 -8.00 12.41 3.25
CA ASP A 182 -7.96 13.48 4.23
C ASP A 182 -6.91 13.14 5.30
N VAL A 183 -5.70 13.68 5.12
CA VAL A 183 -4.55 13.41 6.00
C VAL A 183 -4.80 13.83 7.44
N GLU A 184 -5.59 14.87 7.69
CA GLU A 184 -5.86 15.39 9.04
C GLU A 184 -6.62 14.42 9.95
N LYS A 185 -7.29 13.41 9.36
CA LYS A 185 -7.97 12.35 10.12
C LYS A 185 -7.02 11.33 10.75
N TYR A 186 -5.73 11.39 10.43
CA TYR A 186 -4.76 10.41 10.90
C TYR A 186 -3.67 11.05 11.76
N GLY A 187 -3.19 10.30 12.74
CA GLY A 187 -1.94 10.63 13.42
C GLY A 187 -0.73 10.16 12.62
N ILE A 188 -0.82 8.94 12.07
CA ILE A 188 0.20 8.36 11.20
C ILE A 188 -0.47 7.64 10.02
N ILE A 189 0.04 7.93 8.81
CA ILE A 189 -0.21 7.16 7.59
C ILE A 189 1.12 6.58 7.15
N TYR A 190 1.18 5.28 6.84
CA TYR A 190 2.38 4.72 6.27
C TYR A 190 2.09 3.68 5.20
N GLY A 191 3.03 3.48 4.30
CA GLY A 191 2.89 2.47 3.25
C GLY A 191 4.23 2.02 2.67
N GLY A 192 4.38 0.70 2.51
CA GLY A 192 5.46 0.11 1.73
C GLY A 192 5.26 0.46 0.26
N VAL A 193 6.27 1.11 -0.33
CA VAL A 193 6.13 1.72 -1.68
C VAL A 193 6.02 0.71 -2.81
N GLN A 194 6.50 -0.54 -2.62
CA GLN A 194 6.60 -1.59 -3.65
C GLN A 194 5.27 -2.07 -4.23
N LYS A 195 4.15 -1.62 -3.70
CA LYS A 195 2.83 -2.02 -4.20
C LYS A 195 2.30 -1.04 -5.24
N ASN A 196 2.16 0.22 -4.88
CA ASN A 196 1.44 1.18 -5.73
C ASN A 196 2.26 2.39 -6.16
N ILE A 197 3.39 2.70 -5.53
CA ILE A 197 4.05 4.00 -5.71
C ILE A 197 5.57 3.94 -5.94
N GLY A 198 6.18 2.75 -6.01
CA GLY A 198 7.62 2.65 -6.24
C GLY A 198 8.14 1.21 -6.24
N PRO A 199 9.46 1.02 -6.27
CA PRO A 199 10.12 -0.29 -6.15
C PRO A 199 10.23 -0.73 -4.70
N ALA A 200 10.59 -2.00 -4.47
CA ALA A 200 10.84 -2.52 -3.13
C ALA A 200 12.04 -1.84 -2.44
N GLY A 201 11.99 -1.70 -1.12
CA GLY A 201 13.13 -1.27 -0.30
C GLY A 201 12.89 -0.04 0.58
N MET A 202 11.67 0.53 0.56
CA MET A 202 11.35 1.71 1.34
C MET A 202 9.91 1.68 1.86
N VAL A 203 9.67 2.39 2.96
CA VAL A 203 8.34 2.79 3.44
C VAL A 203 8.30 4.32 3.53
N ILE A 204 7.18 4.91 3.16
CA ILE A 204 6.91 6.32 3.44
C ILE A 204 5.98 6.38 4.64
N SER A 205 6.34 7.23 5.62
CA SER A 205 5.50 7.51 6.78
C SER A 205 5.20 9.00 6.83
N ILE A 206 3.92 9.35 6.91
CA ILE A 206 3.42 10.71 7.10
C ILE A 206 2.98 10.78 8.56
N VAL A 207 3.72 11.54 9.36
CA VAL A 207 3.58 11.55 10.82
C VAL A 207 3.24 12.96 11.30
N ARG A 208 2.17 13.11 12.08
CA ARG A 208 1.80 14.39 12.66
C ARG A 208 2.90 14.86 13.63
N GLU A 209 3.29 16.12 13.52
CA GLU A 209 4.51 16.65 14.16
C GLU A 209 4.49 16.55 15.68
N ASP A 210 3.32 16.69 16.32
CA ASP A 210 3.16 16.56 17.79
C ASP A 210 3.47 15.14 18.32
N LEU A 211 3.49 14.14 17.42
CA LEU A 211 3.83 12.75 17.75
C LEU A 211 5.34 12.46 17.66
N ILE A 212 6.11 13.40 17.11
CA ILE A 212 7.55 13.26 16.90
C ILE A 212 8.29 13.87 18.10
N THR A 213 8.51 13.06 19.12
CA THR A 213 9.09 13.51 20.40
C THR A 213 10.21 12.59 20.86
N ASP A 214 10.94 13.01 21.91
CA ASP A 214 11.90 12.15 22.60
C ASP A 214 11.23 11.23 23.65
N ASP A 215 9.97 11.48 23.95
CA ASP A 215 9.16 10.65 24.85
C ASP A 215 8.68 9.39 24.11
N VAL A 216 9.53 8.38 24.09
CA VAL A 216 9.33 7.08 23.46
C VAL A 216 9.55 5.97 24.49
N LEU A 217 9.19 4.73 24.17
CA LEU A 217 9.44 3.61 25.07
C LEU A 217 10.93 3.47 25.38
N GLU A 218 11.24 3.18 26.63
CA GLU A 218 12.62 2.93 27.07
C GLU A 218 13.25 1.80 26.24
N GLY A 219 14.52 1.99 25.86
CA GLY A 219 15.25 1.04 25.01
C GLY A 219 14.93 1.14 23.51
N THR A 220 14.11 2.10 23.07
CA THR A 220 13.86 2.33 21.64
C THR A 220 15.18 2.65 20.92
N PRO A 221 15.60 1.83 19.94
CA PRO A 221 16.82 2.08 19.18
C PRO A 221 16.75 3.42 18.42
N THR A 222 17.89 4.08 18.24
CA THR A 222 17.99 5.36 17.54
C THR A 222 17.33 5.33 16.17
N MET A 223 17.57 4.27 15.39
CA MET A 223 17.01 4.09 14.04
C MET A 223 15.50 3.80 14.02
N LEU A 224 14.87 3.53 15.17
CA LEU A 224 13.43 3.29 15.29
C LEU A 224 12.68 4.47 15.96
N LYS A 225 13.36 5.60 16.17
CA LYS A 225 12.72 6.84 16.61
C LYS A 225 12.31 7.69 15.40
N PHE A 226 11.05 8.09 15.30
CA PHE A 226 10.61 9.03 14.26
C PHE A 226 11.39 10.34 14.29
N LYS A 227 11.71 10.82 15.50
CA LYS A 227 12.46 12.07 15.70
C LYS A 227 13.85 12.02 15.05
N THR A 228 14.57 10.90 15.15
CA THR A 228 15.88 10.73 14.51
C THR A 228 15.82 11.00 12.99
N HIS A 229 14.78 10.50 12.36
CA HIS A 229 14.59 10.66 10.92
C HIS A 229 14.04 12.04 10.56
N ALA A 230 13.11 12.58 11.34
CA ALA A 230 12.52 13.89 11.11
C ALA A 230 13.57 15.02 11.24
N ASP A 231 14.38 15.00 12.28
CA ASP A 231 15.43 15.99 12.51
C ASP A 231 16.51 15.99 11.42
N ALA A 232 16.69 14.86 10.73
CA ALA A 232 17.67 14.67 9.67
C ALA A 232 17.08 14.69 8.26
N GLY A 233 15.81 15.06 8.07
CA GLY A 233 15.15 15.04 6.76
C GLY A 233 15.24 13.69 6.05
N SER A 234 15.04 12.60 6.79
CA SER A 234 15.19 11.20 6.35
C SER A 234 16.62 10.77 5.97
N MET A 235 17.62 11.60 6.20
CA MET A 235 19.03 11.37 5.84
C MET A 235 19.96 11.28 7.06
N TYR A 236 19.47 10.71 8.18
CA TYR A 236 20.31 10.40 9.33
C TYR A 236 21.49 9.48 8.95
N ASN A 237 21.21 8.45 8.17
CA ASN A 237 22.17 7.64 7.44
C ASN A 237 21.84 7.69 5.94
N THR A 238 22.63 7.01 5.10
CA THR A 238 22.35 6.93 3.66
C THR A 238 20.99 6.30 3.41
N PRO A 239 20.04 7.06 2.80
CA PRO A 239 18.71 6.53 2.49
C PRO A 239 18.75 5.62 1.25
N ASN A 240 17.63 4.99 0.93
CA ASN A 240 17.48 4.29 -0.34
C ASN A 240 17.29 5.29 -1.49
N CYS A 241 18.39 5.88 -1.95
CA CYS A 241 18.42 6.99 -2.92
C CYS A 241 17.65 6.68 -4.20
N TYR A 242 17.89 5.49 -4.78
CA TYR A 242 17.25 5.10 -6.04
C TYR A 242 15.76 4.86 -5.88
N CYS A 243 15.33 4.31 -4.74
CA CYS A 243 13.91 4.12 -4.46
C CYS A 243 13.17 5.45 -4.30
N ILE A 244 13.77 6.44 -3.61
CA ILE A 244 13.22 7.80 -3.48
C ILE A 244 13.08 8.45 -4.85
N TYR A 245 14.12 8.34 -5.70
CA TYR A 245 14.12 8.86 -7.06
C TYR A 245 12.98 8.28 -7.91
N ILE A 246 12.79 6.95 -7.91
CA ILE A 246 11.70 6.30 -8.65
C ILE A 246 10.33 6.70 -8.09
N CYS A 247 10.17 6.76 -6.75
CA CYS A 247 8.93 7.25 -6.15
C CYS A 247 8.60 8.67 -6.60
N GLY A 248 9.59 9.58 -6.61
CA GLY A 248 9.42 10.95 -7.11
C GLY A 248 8.94 10.99 -8.57
N LYS A 249 9.48 10.11 -9.44
CA LYS A 249 8.98 9.99 -10.82
C LYS A 249 7.54 9.46 -10.88
N VAL A 250 7.17 8.50 -10.03
CA VAL A 250 5.78 8.02 -9.94
C VAL A 250 4.85 9.14 -9.46
N PHE A 251 5.27 9.99 -8.52
CA PHE A 251 4.46 11.13 -8.07
C PHE A 251 4.24 12.14 -9.20
N LYS A 252 5.27 12.47 -9.97
CA LYS A 252 5.16 13.33 -11.17
C LYS A 252 4.23 12.70 -12.21
N TRP A 253 4.33 11.39 -12.43
CA TRP A 253 3.43 10.66 -13.31
C TRP A 253 1.97 10.77 -12.84
N LEU A 254 1.69 10.61 -11.54
CA LEU A 254 0.33 10.78 -10.98
C LEU A 254 -0.20 12.19 -11.19
N LYS A 255 0.63 13.22 -11.01
CA LYS A 255 0.25 14.62 -11.30
C LYS A 255 -0.08 14.82 -12.78
N LYS A 256 0.75 14.27 -13.69
CA LYS A 256 0.52 14.29 -15.14
C LYS A 256 -0.79 13.59 -15.54
N MET A 257 -1.17 12.52 -14.82
CA MET A 257 -2.42 11.79 -15.02
C MET A 257 -3.67 12.52 -14.52
N GLY A 258 -3.53 13.72 -13.96
CA GLY A 258 -4.64 14.54 -13.44
C GLY A 258 -4.82 14.44 -11.92
N GLY A 259 -3.83 13.91 -11.21
CA GLY A 259 -3.85 13.79 -9.74
C GLY A 259 -4.71 12.64 -9.23
N LEU A 260 -4.98 12.66 -7.92
CA LEU A 260 -5.60 11.51 -7.25
C LEU A 260 -7.10 11.34 -7.57
N GLN A 261 -7.80 12.42 -7.92
CA GLN A 261 -9.21 12.30 -8.31
C GLN A 261 -9.36 11.56 -9.65
N ALA A 262 -8.58 11.93 -10.65
CA ALA A 262 -8.56 11.25 -11.95
C ALA A 262 -8.06 9.79 -11.80
N MET A 263 -7.09 9.56 -10.92
CA MET A 263 -6.60 8.21 -10.64
C MET A 263 -7.67 7.34 -9.97
N LYS A 264 -8.45 7.89 -9.04
CA LYS A 264 -9.60 7.20 -8.42
C LYS A 264 -10.61 6.76 -9.48
N GLU A 265 -11.03 7.64 -10.36
CA GLU A 265 -11.99 7.35 -11.44
C GLU A 265 -11.48 6.21 -12.34
N ARG A 266 -10.19 6.25 -12.69
CA ARG A 266 -9.54 5.19 -13.47
C ARG A 266 -9.47 3.86 -12.72
N ASN A 267 -9.22 3.88 -11.42
CA ASN A 267 -9.21 2.69 -10.57
C ASN A 267 -10.62 2.11 -10.41
N GLU A 268 -11.64 2.94 -10.27
CA GLU A 268 -13.05 2.53 -10.23
C GLU A 268 -13.47 1.87 -11.55
N GLU A 269 -13.08 2.43 -12.70
CA GLU A 269 -13.33 1.85 -14.02
C GLU A 269 -12.71 0.45 -14.15
N LYS A 270 -11.43 0.31 -13.81
CA LYS A 270 -10.72 -0.99 -13.85
C LYS A 270 -11.38 -2.04 -12.96
N ALA A 271 -11.69 -1.64 -11.72
CA ALA A 271 -12.32 -2.53 -10.76
C ALA A 271 -13.72 -2.95 -11.23
N ARG A 272 -14.52 -2.02 -11.76
CA ARG A 272 -15.85 -2.30 -12.31
C ARG A 272 -15.78 -3.31 -13.45
N ILE A 273 -14.88 -3.15 -14.41
CA ILE A 273 -14.70 -4.11 -15.53
C ILE A 273 -14.51 -5.54 -15.01
N LEU A 274 -13.68 -5.72 -13.99
CA LEU A 274 -13.39 -7.06 -13.45
C LEU A 274 -14.53 -7.57 -12.56
N TYR A 275 -15.07 -6.75 -11.66
CA TYR A 275 -16.15 -7.17 -10.78
C TYR A 275 -17.46 -7.44 -11.50
N ASP A 276 -17.82 -6.63 -12.50
CA ASP A 276 -19.03 -6.86 -13.31
C ASP A 276 -18.97 -8.23 -14.02
N TYR A 277 -17.80 -8.64 -14.48
CA TYR A 277 -17.61 -9.96 -15.04
C TYR A 277 -17.71 -11.06 -13.97
N LEU A 278 -17.02 -10.91 -12.86
CA LEU A 278 -17.04 -11.90 -11.77
C LEU A 278 -18.44 -12.13 -11.19
N ASP A 279 -19.27 -11.08 -11.14
CA ASP A 279 -20.63 -11.16 -10.64
C ASP A 279 -21.60 -11.87 -11.60
N GLN A 280 -21.22 -12.04 -12.88
CA GLN A 280 -22.03 -12.70 -13.92
C GLN A 280 -21.46 -14.06 -14.36
N SER A 281 -20.19 -14.34 -14.04
CA SER A 281 -19.51 -15.57 -14.45
C SER A 281 -20.15 -16.80 -13.79
N LYS A 282 -20.22 -17.90 -14.55
CA LYS A 282 -20.67 -19.20 -14.06
C LYS A 282 -19.52 -20.02 -13.45
N LEU A 283 -18.28 -19.70 -13.84
CA LEU A 283 -17.08 -20.40 -13.40
C LEU A 283 -16.37 -19.65 -12.28
N PHE A 284 -16.19 -18.35 -12.44
CA PHE A 284 -15.42 -17.52 -11.50
C PHE A 284 -16.33 -16.78 -10.52
N ARG A 285 -15.89 -16.65 -9.26
CA ARG A 285 -16.58 -15.86 -8.25
C ARG A 285 -15.60 -15.06 -7.39
N GLY A 286 -15.93 -13.82 -7.09
CA GLY A 286 -15.22 -13.01 -6.11
C GLY A 286 -15.40 -13.57 -4.69
N THR A 287 -14.40 -13.37 -3.83
CA THR A 287 -14.42 -13.87 -2.43
C THR A 287 -14.78 -12.80 -1.41
N VAL A 288 -15.05 -11.57 -1.85
CA VAL A 288 -15.26 -10.39 -1.00
C VAL A 288 -16.71 -9.93 -1.05
N GLU A 289 -17.29 -9.62 0.09
CA GLU A 289 -18.61 -9.00 0.17
C GLU A 289 -18.63 -7.66 -0.60
N PRO A 290 -19.65 -7.39 -1.46
CA PRO A 290 -19.63 -6.24 -2.37
C PRO A 290 -19.34 -4.89 -1.70
N ALA A 291 -19.88 -4.65 -0.50
CA ALA A 291 -19.68 -3.42 0.26
C ALA A 291 -18.22 -3.18 0.68
N SER A 292 -17.40 -4.25 0.74
CA SER A 292 -16.02 -4.21 1.21
C SER A 292 -14.98 -4.40 0.11
N ARG A 293 -15.37 -4.47 -1.15
CA ARG A 293 -14.46 -4.72 -2.29
C ARG A 293 -13.38 -3.67 -2.44
N SER A 294 -12.14 -4.13 -2.57
CA SER A 294 -10.98 -3.29 -2.91
C SER A 294 -10.97 -2.91 -4.39
N LEU A 295 -10.51 -1.70 -4.70
CA LEU A 295 -10.22 -1.28 -6.08
C LEU A 295 -8.81 -1.72 -6.54
N MET A 296 -7.98 -2.21 -5.61
CA MET A 296 -6.56 -2.52 -5.87
C MET A 296 -6.27 -4.01 -5.97
N ASN A 297 -6.96 -4.84 -5.17
CA ASN A 297 -6.68 -6.26 -5.07
C ASN A 297 -7.99 -7.04 -5.16
N VAL A 298 -8.14 -7.82 -6.22
CA VAL A 298 -9.36 -8.56 -6.53
C VAL A 298 -9.08 -10.07 -6.45
N PRO A 299 -9.36 -10.73 -5.31
CA PRO A 299 -9.26 -12.17 -5.20
C PRO A 299 -10.51 -12.84 -5.77
N PHE A 300 -10.31 -13.98 -6.45
CA PHE A 300 -11.38 -14.79 -7.02
C PHE A 300 -11.00 -16.27 -7.10
N VAL A 301 -11.98 -17.13 -7.24
CA VAL A 301 -11.83 -18.59 -7.27
C VAL A 301 -12.78 -19.20 -8.29
N THR A 302 -12.47 -20.41 -8.79
CA THR A 302 -13.45 -21.27 -9.49
C THR A 302 -14.22 -22.17 -8.52
N GLY A 303 -13.64 -22.44 -7.35
CA GLY A 303 -14.15 -23.43 -6.38
C GLY A 303 -13.51 -24.80 -6.55
N ASP A 304 -12.74 -25.03 -7.62
CA ASP A 304 -11.94 -26.21 -7.86
C ASP A 304 -10.46 -25.84 -7.95
N LYS A 305 -9.63 -26.45 -7.11
CA LYS A 305 -8.19 -26.14 -7.02
C LYS A 305 -7.41 -26.54 -8.26
N GLU A 306 -7.82 -27.59 -8.98
CA GLU A 306 -7.17 -28.03 -10.21
C GLU A 306 -7.50 -27.04 -11.34
N MET A 307 -8.75 -26.58 -11.38
CA MET A 307 -9.20 -25.54 -12.32
C MET A 307 -8.49 -24.20 -12.04
N ASP A 308 -8.37 -23.78 -10.77
CA ASP A 308 -7.60 -22.60 -10.38
C ASP A 308 -6.14 -22.70 -10.86
N ALA A 309 -5.49 -23.86 -10.68
CA ALA A 309 -4.11 -24.08 -11.12
C ALA A 309 -3.97 -24.10 -12.65
N LYS A 310 -4.93 -24.70 -13.37
CA LYS A 310 -5.01 -24.68 -14.83
C LYS A 310 -5.12 -23.25 -15.35
N PHE A 311 -6.06 -22.47 -14.79
CA PHE A 311 -6.25 -21.07 -15.16
C PHE A 311 -4.96 -20.26 -14.99
N VAL A 312 -4.29 -20.35 -13.84
CA VAL A 312 -3.05 -19.62 -13.57
C VAL A 312 -1.95 -19.96 -14.58
N LYS A 313 -1.83 -21.25 -14.95
CA LYS A 313 -0.84 -21.71 -15.92
C LYS A 313 -1.12 -21.12 -17.31
N GLU A 314 -2.35 -21.29 -17.82
CA GLU A 314 -2.73 -20.84 -19.16
C GLU A 314 -2.74 -19.30 -19.26
N ALA A 315 -3.15 -18.60 -18.21
CA ALA A 315 -3.06 -17.14 -18.14
C ALA A 315 -1.61 -16.65 -18.28
N LYS A 316 -0.67 -17.31 -17.61
CA LYS A 316 0.75 -17.00 -17.73
C LYS A 316 1.25 -17.19 -19.17
N GLU A 317 0.88 -18.26 -19.83
CA GLU A 317 1.21 -18.53 -21.23
C GLU A 317 0.62 -17.45 -22.18
N ALA A 318 -0.51 -16.86 -21.77
CA ALA A 318 -1.14 -15.74 -22.48
C ALA A 318 -0.53 -14.36 -22.15
N GLY A 319 0.52 -14.30 -21.29
CA GLY A 319 1.17 -13.05 -20.88
C GLY A 319 0.45 -12.30 -19.76
N LEU A 320 -0.41 -13.00 -19.00
CA LEU A 320 -1.07 -12.48 -17.79
C LEU A 320 -0.37 -13.06 -16.56
N GLU A 321 0.62 -12.35 -16.05
CA GLU A 321 1.55 -12.85 -15.04
C GLU A 321 1.06 -12.62 -13.60
N ASN A 322 1.45 -13.53 -12.70
CA ASN A 322 1.31 -13.41 -11.25
C ASN A 322 -0.15 -13.38 -10.72
N LEU A 323 -1.05 -14.10 -11.37
CA LEU A 323 -2.46 -14.20 -10.95
C LEU A 323 -2.69 -15.20 -9.81
N LYS A 324 -1.71 -16.05 -9.46
CA LYS A 324 -1.87 -17.00 -8.35
C LYS A 324 -2.18 -16.29 -7.04
N GLY A 325 -3.25 -16.72 -6.35
CA GLY A 325 -3.64 -16.20 -5.05
C GLY A 325 -2.62 -16.47 -3.94
N HIS A 326 -2.77 -15.77 -2.81
CA HIS A 326 -1.90 -15.98 -1.67
C HIS A 326 -2.08 -17.39 -1.09
N ARG A 327 -0.97 -18.01 -0.64
CA ARG A 327 -0.96 -19.40 -0.12
C ARG A 327 -1.98 -19.67 1.01
N SER A 328 -2.36 -18.65 1.79
CA SER A 328 -3.32 -18.76 2.87
C SER A 328 -4.79 -18.73 2.43
N VAL A 329 -5.07 -18.31 1.20
CA VAL A 329 -6.44 -18.16 0.66
C VAL A 329 -6.65 -19.12 -0.51
N GLY A 330 -5.62 -19.35 -1.33
CA GLY A 330 -5.73 -20.11 -2.57
C GLY A 330 -6.32 -19.26 -3.71
N GLY A 331 -6.84 -19.93 -4.73
CA GLY A 331 -7.45 -19.28 -5.87
C GLY A 331 -6.52 -18.37 -6.67
N MET A 332 -7.09 -17.32 -7.19
CA MET A 332 -6.43 -16.28 -7.96
C MET A 332 -6.56 -14.92 -7.28
N ARG A 333 -5.67 -13.98 -7.65
CA ARG A 333 -5.78 -12.58 -7.26
C ARG A 333 -5.21 -11.70 -8.36
N ALA A 334 -6.02 -10.81 -8.90
CA ALA A 334 -5.57 -9.73 -9.75
C ALA A 334 -5.29 -8.48 -8.91
N SER A 335 -4.02 -8.05 -8.86
CA SER A 335 -3.65 -6.76 -8.28
C SER A 335 -3.59 -5.73 -9.41
N ILE A 336 -4.57 -4.82 -9.41
CA ILE A 336 -4.82 -3.85 -10.49
C ILE A 336 -4.46 -2.43 -10.04
N TYR A 337 -3.30 -2.27 -9.43
CA TYR A 337 -2.78 -1.01 -8.92
C TYR A 337 -2.81 0.14 -9.95
N ASN A 338 -2.45 1.34 -9.52
CA ASN A 338 -2.51 2.55 -10.37
C ASN A 338 -1.89 2.34 -11.76
N ALA A 339 -0.72 1.70 -11.83
CA ALA A 339 0.02 1.51 -13.07
C ALA A 339 -0.53 0.39 -13.98
N MET A 340 -1.44 -0.48 -13.48
CA MET A 340 -2.15 -1.42 -14.34
C MET A 340 -3.10 -0.64 -15.26
N THR A 341 -3.02 -0.91 -16.56
CA THR A 341 -3.86 -0.21 -17.53
C THR A 341 -5.26 -0.80 -17.64
N VAL A 342 -6.21 -0.03 -18.16
CA VAL A 342 -7.57 -0.50 -18.48
C VAL A 342 -7.51 -1.68 -19.45
N GLU A 343 -6.65 -1.58 -20.47
CA GLU A 343 -6.43 -2.63 -21.47
C GLU A 343 -5.90 -3.92 -20.82
N GLY A 344 -5.06 -3.82 -19.79
CA GLY A 344 -4.57 -4.99 -19.06
C GLY A 344 -5.70 -5.72 -18.32
N VAL A 345 -6.61 -4.98 -17.69
CA VAL A 345 -7.79 -5.56 -17.03
C VAL A 345 -8.77 -6.13 -18.06
N GLN A 346 -8.97 -5.44 -19.19
CA GLN A 346 -9.80 -5.96 -20.31
C GLN A 346 -9.21 -7.23 -20.88
N ALA A 347 -7.89 -7.32 -21.07
CA ALA A 347 -7.21 -8.53 -21.52
C ALA A 347 -7.42 -9.70 -20.57
N LEU A 348 -7.36 -9.45 -19.25
CA LEU A 348 -7.66 -10.47 -18.25
C LEU A 348 -9.11 -10.96 -18.38
N VAL A 349 -10.08 -10.06 -18.45
CA VAL A 349 -11.51 -10.43 -18.55
C VAL A 349 -11.79 -11.17 -19.87
N ALA A 350 -11.18 -10.75 -20.98
CA ALA A 350 -11.30 -11.45 -22.26
C ALA A 350 -10.75 -12.88 -22.17
N PHE A 351 -9.61 -13.07 -21.51
CA PHE A 351 -9.03 -14.39 -21.26
C PHE A 351 -9.93 -15.24 -20.36
N MET A 352 -10.47 -14.66 -19.28
CA MET A 352 -11.38 -15.35 -18.36
C MET A 352 -12.65 -15.84 -19.08
N LYS A 353 -13.25 -15.02 -19.94
CA LYS A 353 -14.42 -15.41 -20.77
C LYS A 353 -14.11 -16.60 -21.65
N LYS A 354 -13.00 -16.54 -22.39
CA LYS A 354 -12.56 -17.65 -23.25
C LYS A 354 -12.33 -18.93 -22.44
N PHE A 355 -11.64 -18.81 -21.31
CA PHE A 355 -11.36 -19.93 -20.42
C PHE A 355 -12.65 -20.55 -19.86
N GLU A 356 -13.64 -19.73 -19.49
CA GLU A 356 -14.96 -20.19 -19.05
C GLU A 356 -15.68 -20.96 -20.16
N GLU A 357 -15.71 -20.44 -21.40
CA GLU A 357 -16.34 -21.12 -22.56
C GLU A 357 -15.70 -22.48 -22.86
N GLU A 358 -14.40 -22.65 -22.64
CA GLU A 358 -13.66 -23.87 -22.90
C GLU A 358 -13.76 -24.91 -21.76
N ASN A 359 -14.24 -24.51 -20.56
CA ASN A 359 -14.21 -25.36 -19.36
C ASN A 359 -15.57 -25.47 -18.63
N CYS A 360 -16.66 -24.92 -19.20
CA CYS A 360 -18.03 -25.04 -18.64
C CYS A 360 -18.98 -25.86 -19.52
#